data_d9c77198829e1f37c19be8193b2ba53e
#
_entry.id   d9c77198829e1f37c19be8193b2ba53e
#
_cell.length_a   1.000
_cell.length_b   1.000
_cell.length_c   1.000
_cell.angle_alpha   90.00
_cell.angle_beta   90.00
_cell.angle_gamma   90.00
#
_symmetry.space_group_name_H-M   'P 1'
#
loop_
_entity.id
_entity.type
_entity.pdbx_description
1 polymer ?
#
loop_
_entity_poly.entity_id
_entity_poly.type
_entity_poly.pdbx_seq_one_letter_code
_entity_poly.pdbx_strand_id
1 'polypeptide(L)'
;DPMATGVLVVGFGNATRLLNYIVDHDKTYLATIRLGQRTTTDDADGELLPEEGTIAEFPSRQTVEDVIAHHFTGRIEQVPNSYSAIKINGQRAYDLAREGKDVDLKARPVTISEFSVSAVRYGYASTTCAGSPLADAIEIAPEESWHAETDGQNEPNMQPVMELDVAVTCSAGTYIRALGRDLASELGLGGHLTMLRRIRVGRFSVDMPNVMTAHTEAKTFTNREGIEVTRNRAVLDDAEHAVDHALDLVASAAASMDMLPVTEQEATDLRFGRRIAHDIHTTMAAYVPETNDLVAIVERAKRGETKPVAVFN
;
A
#
# COMPACT_ATOMS: atom_id res chain seq x y z
N ASP A 1 -2.21 2.10 6.95
CA ASP A 1 -1.49 1.43 8.04
C ASP A 1 -0.65 2.49 8.78
N PRO A 2 -0.70 2.56 10.14
CA PRO A 2 0.02 3.59 10.90
C PRO A 2 1.54 3.52 10.75
N MET A 3 2.10 2.31 10.62
CA MET A 3 3.53 2.09 10.38
C MET A 3 3.97 2.42 8.95
N ALA A 4 3.04 2.48 7.99
CA ALA A 4 3.39 2.65 6.58
C ALA A 4 3.86 4.07 6.28
N THR A 5 4.86 4.17 5.40
CA THR A 5 5.42 5.43 4.89
C THR A 5 5.20 5.57 3.38
N GLY A 6 5.74 6.62 2.79
CA GLY A 6 5.80 6.84 1.33
C GLY A 6 4.66 7.67 0.78
N VAL A 7 4.29 7.43 -0.47
CA VAL A 7 3.36 8.26 -1.23
C VAL A 7 1.96 8.28 -0.63
N LEU A 8 1.48 9.48 -0.35
CA LEU A 8 0.07 9.78 -0.08
C LEU A 8 -0.39 10.88 -1.05
N VAL A 9 -1.33 10.55 -1.92
CA VAL A 9 -1.93 11.53 -2.84
C VAL A 9 -3.06 12.25 -2.11
N VAL A 10 -2.94 13.57 -1.99
CA VAL A 10 -3.92 14.42 -1.33
C VAL A 10 -4.56 15.32 -2.38
N GLY A 11 -5.87 15.20 -2.56
CA GLY A 11 -6.66 16.08 -3.44
C GLY A 11 -7.39 17.14 -2.63
N PHE A 12 -7.43 18.36 -3.15
CA PHE A 12 -8.21 19.46 -2.58
C PHE A 12 -8.94 20.26 -3.66
N GLY A 13 -9.97 21.01 -3.27
CA GLY A 13 -10.80 21.75 -4.24
C GLY A 13 -11.40 20.80 -5.30
N ASN A 14 -11.37 21.23 -6.56
CA ASN A 14 -11.88 20.44 -7.68
C ASN A 14 -11.10 19.14 -7.93
N ALA A 15 -9.82 19.06 -7.56
CA ALA A 15 -9.00 17.87 -7.73
C ALA A 15 -9.47 16.67 -6.88
N THR A 16 -10.28 16.90 -5.85
CA THR A 16 -10.91 15.79 -5.07
C THR A 16 -11.70 14.82 -5.94
N ARG A 17 -12.25 15.30 -7.06
CA ARG A 17 -13.00 14.47 -8.02
C ARG A 17 -12.11 13.49 -8.78
N LEU A 18 -10.81 13.79 -8.91
CA LEU A 18 -9.83 12.92 -9.58
C LEU A 18 -9.43 11.73 -8.70
N LEU A 19 -9.56 11.84 -7.37
CA LEU A 19 -9.13 10.79 -6.45
C LEU A 19 -9.82 9.44 -6.71
N ASN A 20 -11.08 9.45 -7.16
CA ASN A 20 -11.81 8.23 -7.48
C ASN A 20 -11.16 7.44 -8.64
N TYR A 21 -10.45 8.13 -9.53
CA TYR A 21 -9.77 7.50 -10.68
C TYR A 21 -8.36 7.03 -10.36
N ILE A 22 -7.79 7.48 -9.22
CA ILE A 22 -6.46 7.07 -8.75
C ILE A 22 -6.54 5.80 -7.90
N VAL A 23 -7.64 5.60 -7.20
CA VAL A 23 -7.81 4.50 -6.22
C VAL A 23 -7.62 3.12 -6.87
N ASP A 24 -8.09 2.95 -8.11
CA ASP A 24 -8.03 1.67 -8.82
C ASP A 24 -6.70 1.39 -9.55
N HIS A 25 -5.77 2.35 -9.51
CA HIS A 25 -4.44 2.15 -10.12
C HIS A 25 -3.57 1.18 -9.34
N ASP A 26 -2.62 0.57 -10.04
CA ASP A 26 -1.58 -0.26 -9.45
C ASP A 26 -0.73 0.52 -8.46
N LYS A 27 -0.21 -0.19 -7.48
CA LYS A 27 0.67 0.36 -6.45
C LYS A 27 1.96 -0.43 -6.37
N THR A 28 3.05 0.26 -6.06
CA THR A 28 4.33 -0.38 -5.79
C THR A 28 4.76 -0.08 -4.36
N TYR A 29 5.18 -1.13 -3.67
CA TYR A 29 5.61 -1.08 -2.27
C TYR A 29 7.01 -1.66 -2.13
N LEU A 30 7.78 -1.09 -1.20
CA LEU A 30 8.92 -1.75 -0.58
C LEU A 30 8.46 -2.21 0.80
N ALA A 31 8.83 -3.42 1.18
CA ALA A 31 8.49 -3.98 2.48
C ALA A 31 9.62 -4.85 3.01
N THR A 32 9.72 -4.94 4.34
CA THR A 32 10.52 -5.96 5.02
C THR A 32 9.56 -6.94 5.67
N ILE A 33 9.65 -8.21 5.29
CA ILE A 33 8.88 -9.31 5.84
C ILE A 33 9.79 -10.07 6.80
N ARG A 34 9.40 -10.17 8.06
CA ARG A 34 10.07 -11.02 9.05
C ARG A 34 9.35 -12.35 9.16
N LEU A 35 10.09 -13.43 8.96
CA LEU A 35 9.66 -14.81 9.11
C LEU A 35 10.18 -15.36 10.44
N GLY A 36 9.39 -16.21 11.09
CA GLY A 36 9.69 -16.80 12.41
C GLY A 36 8.98 -16.11 13.56
N GLN A 37 8.18 -15.07 13.31
CA GLN A 37 7.35 -14.39 14.30
C GLN A 37 6.02 -14.00 13.69
N ARG A 38 4.93 -14.07 14.47
CA ARG A 38 3.59 -13.59 14.09
C ARG A 38 3.15 -12.47 15.02
N THR A 39 2.30 -11.58 14.51
CA THR A 39 1.68 -10.52 15.29
C THR A 39 0.16 -10.49 15.09
N THR A 40 -0.55 -9.84 16.01
CA THR A 40 -2.02 -9.71 15.93
C THR A 40 -2.50 -8.90 14.74
N THR A 41 -1.66 -8.03 14.16
CA THR A 41 -2.01 -7.14 13.04
C THR A 41 -1.30 -7.48 11.72
N ASP A 42 -0.47 -8.56 11.71
CA ASP A 42 0.43 -8.94 10.62
C ASP A 42 1.46 -7.83 10.27
N ASP A 43 1.75 -6.93 11.23
CA ASP A 43 2.78 -5.88 11.13
C ASP A 43 3.40 -5.59 12.51
N ALA A 44 4.41 -4.71 12.55
CA ALA A 44 5.16 -4.38 13.75
C ALA A 44 4.37 -3.58 14.81
N ASP A 45 3.19 -3.05 14.48
CA ASP A 45 2.32 -2.35 15.43
C ASP A 45 1.52 -3.34 16.30
N GLY A 46 1.48 -4.63 15.92
CA GLY A 46 0.76 -5.68 16.63
C GLY A 46 1.56 -6.30 17.78
N GLU A 47 0.83 -6.92 18.71
CA GLU A 47 1.43 -7.73 19.76
C GLU A 47 1.95 -9.05 19.16
N LEU A 48 3.14 -9.48 19.61
CA LEU A 48 3.70 -10.79 19.24
C LEU A 48 2.79 -11.92 19.73
N LEU A 49 2.50 -12.85 18.86
CA LEU A 49 1.78 -14.07 19.17
C LEU A 49 2.76 -15.17 19.55
N PRO A 50 2.38 -16.07 20.48
CA PRO A 50 3.21 -17.23 20.79
C PRO A 50 3.45 -18.07 19.52
N GLU A 51 4.69 -18.52 19.33
CA GLU A 51 5.05 -19.51 18.33
C GLU A 51 5.05 -20.92 18.96
N GLU A 52 4.56 -21.91 18.22
CA GLU A 52 4.61 -23.30 18.63
C GLU A 52 5.94 -23.93 18.22
N GLY A 53 6.89 -23.99 19.16
CA GLY A 53 8.19 -24.63 18.97
C GLY A 53 9.33 -23.67 18.62
N THR A 54 10.54 -24.23 18.52
CA THR A 54 11.75 -23.50 18.13
C THR A 54 12.00 -23.75 16.64
N ILE A 55 12.09 -22.68 15.85
CA ILE A 55 12.48 -22.76 14.46
C ILE A 55 14.02 -22.94 14.43
N ALA A 56 14.45 -24.11 13.98
CA ALA A 56 15.86 -24.45 13.91
C ALA A 56 16.48 -24.23 12.51
N GLU A 57 15.62 -24.17 11.48
CA GLU A 57 16.06 -24.05 10.10
C GLU A 57 15.16 -23.06 9.34
N PHE A 58 15.76 -22.18 8.58
CA PHE A 58 15.10 -21.24 7.69
C PHE A 58 15.41 -21.58 6.23
N PRO A 59 14.45 -21.40 5.30
CA PRO A 59 14.65 -21.72 3.90
C PRO A 59 15.74 -20.85 3.27
N SER A 60 16.35 -21.37 2.19
CA SER A 60 17.24 -20.58 1.36
C SER A 60 16.46 -19.46 0.62
N ARG A 61 17.19 -18.44 0.20
CA ARG A 61 16.62 -17.37 -0.67
C ARG A 61 15.98 -17.96 -1.92
N GLN A 62 16.62 -18.95 -2.56
CA GLN A 62 16.11 -19.61 -3.77
C GLN A 62 14.75 -20.27 -3.49
N THR A 63 14.59 -20.96 -2.37
CA THR A 63 13.31 -21.57 -1.97
C THR A 63 12.21 -20.51 -1.83
N VAL A 64 12.51 -19.37 -1.20
CA VAL A 64 11.56 -18.27 -1.06
C VAL A 64 11.15 -17.71 -2.41
N GLU A 65 12.12 -17.45 -3.30
CA GLU A 65 11.87 -16.92 -4.66
C GLU A 65 11.03 -17.91 -5.49
N ASP A 66 11.28 -19.22 -5.37
CA ASP A 66 10.49 -20.27 -6.03
C ASP A 66 9.05 -20.28 -5.55
N VAL A 67 8.83 -20.19 -4.23
CA VAL A 67 7.47 -20.10 -3.65
C VAL A 67 6.75 -18.84 -4.11
N ILE A 68 7.43 -17.69 -4.12
CA ILE A 68 6.88 -16.43 -4.63
C ILE A 68 6.45 -16.57 -6.09
N ALA A 69 7.31 -17.12 -6.93
CA ALA A 69 7.04 -17.29 -8.37
C ALA A 69 5.83 -18.19 -8.63
N HIS A 70 5.66 -19.25 -7.84
CA HIS A 70 4.59 -20.24 -8.04
C HIS A 70 3.25 -19.83 -7.44
N HIS A 71 3.24 -19.17 -6.28
CA HIS A 71 2.03 -18.96 -5.48
C HIS A 71 1.62 -17.50 -5.32
N PHE A 72 2.55 -16.54 -5.50
CA PHE A 72 2.33 -15.13 -5.17
C PHE A 72 2.53 -14.17 -6.34
N THR A 73 2.65 -14.69 -7.58
CA THR A 73 2.76 -13.89 -8.80
C THR A 73 1.58 -14.14 -9.73
N GLY A 74 1.11 -13.09 -10.41
CA GLY A 74 -0.07 -13.15 -11.26
C GLY A 74 -1.37 -12.94 -10.48
N ARG A 75 -2.47 -13.56 -10.93
CA ARG A 75 -3.76 -13.47 -10.27
C ARG A 75 -3.85 -14.50 -9.14
N ILE A 76 -4.06 -14.01 -7.93
CA ILE A 76 -4.18 -14.82 -6.72
C ILE A 76 -5.47 -14.48 -5.96
N GLU A 77 -5.92 -15.40 -5.10
CA GLU A 77 -6.98 -15.15 -4.12
C GLU A 77 -6.35 -14.81 -2.76
N GLN A 78 -6.68 -13.65 -2.20
CA GLN A 78 -6.13 -13.17 -0.93
C GLN A 78 -7.23 -12.97 0.10
N VAL A 79 -7.05 -13.50 1.31
CA VAL A 79 -7.87 -13.18 2.48
C VAL A 79 -7.27 -11.94 3.16
N PRO A 80 -7.98 -10.81 3.17
CA PRO A 80 -7.49 -9.58 3.81
C PRO A 80 -7.25 -9.75 5.31
N ASN A 81 -6.44 -8.85 5.90
CA ASN A 81 -6.26 -8.81 7.35
C ASN A 81 -7.53 -8.38 8.07
N SER A 82 -7.76 -8.90 9.27
CA SER A 82 -8.88 -8.50 10.15
C SER A 82 -8.80 -7.01 10.50
N TYR A 83 -7.59 -6.47 10.65
CA TYR A 83 -7.33 -5.05 10.85
C TYR A 83 -7.31 -4.28 9.51
N SER A 84 -8.43 -4.28 8.78
CA SER A 84 -8.57 -3.61 7.48
C SER A 84 -9.75 -2.64 7.46
N ALA A 85 -9.76 -1.72 6.48
CA ALA A 85 -10.85 -0.77 6.28
C ALA A 85 -12.09 -1.36 5.59
N ILE A 86 -12.12 -2.66 5.33
CA ILE A 86 -13.24 -3.37 4.70
C ILE A 86 -14.47 -3.21 5.59
N LYS A 87 -15.61 -2.94 4.95
CA LYS A 87 -16.89 -2.84 5.65
C LYS A 87 -17.62 -4.20 5.64
N ILE A 88 -17.99 -4.68 6.82
CA ILE A 88 -18.86 -5.83 7.05
C ILE A 88 -20.12 -5.31 7.71
N ASN A 89 -21.27 -5.47 7.06
CA ASN A 89 -22.56 -4.98 7.54
C ASN A 89 -22.54 -3.48 7.96
N GLY A 90 -21.75 -2.66 7.24
CA GLY A 90 -21.65 -1.22 7.49
C GLY A 90 -20.58 -0.79 8.52
N GLN A 91 -20.04 -1.72 9.32
CA GLN A 91 -18.92 -1.48 10.23
C GLN A 91 -17.60 -1.86 9.59
N ARG A 92 -16.51 -1.17 9.94
CA ARG A 92 -15.19 -1.51 9.42
C ARG A 92 -14.62 -2.72 10.15
N ALA A 93 -13.93 -3.61 9.43
CA ALA A 93 -13.34 -4.82 10.00
C ALA A 93 -12.40 -4.53 11.17
N TYR A 94 -11.59 -3.46 11.10
CA TYR A 94 -10.68 -3.08 12.18
C TYR A 94 -11.43 -2.64 13.47
N ASP A 95 -12.64 -2.04 13.37
CA ASP A 95 -13.44 -1.70 14.55
C ASP A 95 -13.95 -2.97 15.23
N LEU A 96 -14.43 -3.92 14.43
CA LEU A 96 -14.88 -5.24 14.93
C LEU A 96 -13.74 -6.03 15.59
N ALA A 97 -12.55 -6.05 14.95
CA ALA A 97 -11.38 -6.73 15.48
C ALA A 97 -10.92 -6.15 16.84
N ARG A 98 -10.97 -4.80 16.99
CA ARG A 98 -10.67 -4.13 18.27
C ARG A 98 -11.69 -4.43 19.37
N GLU A 99 -12.93 -4.72 18.99
CA GLU A 99 -13.97 -5.17 19.91
C GLU A 99 -13.85 -6.66 20.27
N GLY A 100 -12.82 -7.36 19.78
CA GLY A 100 -12.59 -8.79 20.02
C GLY A 100 -13.60 -9.71 19.30
N LYS A 101 -14.27 -9.20 18.25
CA LYS A 101 -15.20 -9.97 17.45
C LYS A 101 -14.45 -10.69 16.35
N ASP A 102 -14.81 -11.96 16.10
CA ASP A 102 -14.32 -12.69 14.95
C ASP A 102 -14.76 -12.02 13.64
N VAL A 103 -13.79 -11.80 12.77
CA VAL A 103 -13.98 -11.14 11.47
C VAL A 103 -13.76 -12.16 10.37
N ASP A 104 -14.85 -12.76 9.87
CA ASP A 104 -14.79 -13.67 8.71
C ASP A 104 -14.69 -12.85 7.41
N LEU A 105 -13.49 -12.78 6.84
CA LEU A 105 -13.23 -12.08 5.57
C LEU A 105 -13.09 -13.12 4.44
N LYS A 106 -13.88 -12.90 3.39
CA LYS A 106 -13.79 -13.75 2.20
C LYS A 106 -12.56 -13.39 1.37
N ALA A 107 -11.97 -14.43 0.77
CA ALA A 107 -10.93 -14.26 -0.22
C ALA A 107 -11.40 -13.37 -1.38
N ARG A 108 -10.49 -12.58 -1.93
CA ARG A 108 -10.74 -11.65 -3.05
C ARG A 108 -9.64 -11.78 -4.09
N PRO A 109 -9.98 -11.74 -5.38
CA PRO A 109 -8.98 -11.77 -6.42
C PRO A 109 -8.17 -10.48 -6.41
N VAL A 110 -6.85 -10.62 -6.42
CA VAL A 110 -5.88 -9.54 -6.61
C VAL A 110 -4.86 -9.97 -7.65
N THR A 111 -4.15 -9.01 -8.25
CA THR A 111 -3.08 -9.31 -9.21
C THR A 111 -1.77 -8.75 -8.67
N ILE A 112 -0.76 -9.60 -8.59
CA ILE A 112 0.62 -9.25 -8.26
C ILE A 112 1.40 -9.31 -9.57
N SER A 113 1.75 -8.15 -10.12
CA SER A 113 2.50 -8.06 -11.38
C SER A 113 4.00 -8.22 -11.18
N GLU A 114 4.48 -7.92 -9.97
CA GLU A 114 5.87 -8.09 -9.56
C GLU A 114 5.93 -8.40 -8.07
N PHE A 115 6.76 -9.39 -7.71
CA PHE A 115 7.14 -9.67 -6.33
C PHE A 115 8.58 -10.17 -6.34
N SER A 116 9.51 -9.28 -6.01
CA SER A 116 10.96 -9.56 -6.06
C SER A 116 11.58 -9.43 -4.69
N VAL A 117 12.59 -10.26 -4.41
CA VAL A 117 13.38 -10.25 -3.18
C VAL A 117 14.71 -9.54 -3.48
N SER A 118 14.97 -8.41 -2.82
CA SER A 118 16.22 -7.65 -2.99
C SER A 118 17.32 -8.07 -2.02
N ALA A 119 16.95 -8.40 -0.77
CA ALA A 119 17.89 -8.88 0.24
C ALA A 119 17.24 -9.91 1.15
N VAL A 120 18.06 -10.81 1.67
CA VAL A 120 17.69 -11.81 2.69
C VAL A 120 18.72 -11.74 3.80
N ARG A 121 18.24 -11.59 5.04
CA ARG A 121 19.08 -11.56 6.23
C ARG A 121 18.56 -12.56 7.26
N TYR A 122 19.45 -13.24 7.91
CA TYR A 122 19.17 -14.14 9.01
C TYR A 122 19.77 -13.56 10.28
N GLY A 123 19.16 -13.80 11.42
CA GLY A 123 19.64 -13.30 12.71
C GLY A 123 18.63 -13.54 13.81
N TYR A 124 18.69 -12.69 14.83
CA TYR A 124 17.83 -12.83 16.02
C TYR A 124 17.00 -11.57 16.25
N ALA A 125 15.79 -11.74 16.72
CA ALA A 125 14.89 -10.64 17.05
C ALA A 125 14.26 -10.84 18.43
N SER A 126 13.87 -9.74 19.07
CA SER A 126 13.23 -9.76 20.38
C SER A 126 11.92 -10.54 20.36
N THR A 127 11.68 -11.34 21.38
CA THR A 127 10.38 -12.03 21.63
C THR A 127 9.36 -11.14 22.33
N THR A 128 9.71 -9.87 22.63
CA THR A 128 8.85 -8.93 23.35
C THR A 128 8.50 -7.69 22.52
N CYS A 129 9.17 -7.46 21.37
CA CYS A 129 8.94 -6.30 20.51
C CYS A 129 9.02 -6.69 19.03
N ALA A 130 7.88 -6.68 18.34
CA ALA A 130 7.76 -7.05 16.93
C ALA A 130 8.60 -6.17 15.98
N GLY A 131 8.75 -4.90 16.30
CA GLY A 131 9.54 -3.94 15.52
C GLY A 131 11.02 -3.84 15.93
N SER A 132 11.53 -4.75 16.79
CA SER A 132 12.93 -4.73 17.19
C SER A 132 13.87 -4.88 15.99
N PRO A 133 15.05 -4.21 15.98
CA PRO A 133 16.06 -4.44 14.97
C PRO A 133 16.53 -5.90 14.95
N LEU A 134 16.98 -6.35 13.78
CA LEU A 134 17.63 -7.65 13.64
C LEU A 134 19.02 -7.59 14.27
N ALA A 135 19.29 -8.46 15.25
CA ALA A 135 20.61 -8.64 15.84
C ALA A 135 21.38 -9.73 15.11
N ASP A 136 22.71 -9.60 15.09
CA ASP A 136 23.65 -10.57 14.50
C ASP A 136 23.26 -10.95 13.06
N ALA A 137 22.84 -9.95 12.28
CA ALA A 137 22.39 -10.13 10.91
C ALA A 137 23.50 -10.66 10.02
N ILE A 138 23.24 -11.79 9.35
CA ILE A 138 24.14 -12.39 8.35
C ILE A 138 23.42 -12.57 7.01
N GLU A 139 24.20 -12.53 5.95
CA GLU A 139 23.79 -12.95 4.60
C GLU A 139 24.57 -14.21 4.22
N ILE A 140 23.90 -15.16 3.58
CA ILE A 140 24.51 -16.43 3.13
C ILE A 140 24.26 -16.60 1.64
N ALA A 141 24.87 -17.60 1.01
CA ALA A 141 24.64 -17.89 -0.41
C ALA A 141 23.16 -18.16 -0.69
N PRO A 142 22.62 -17.75 -1.86
CA PRO A 142 21.17 -17.83 -2.16
C PRO A 142 20.57 -19.24 -2.09
N GLU A 143 21.38 -20.26 -2.32
CA GLU A 143 21.01 -21.68 -2.28
C GLU A 143 21.15 -22.32 -0.90
N GLU A 144 21.80 -21.63 0.04
CA GLU A 144 22.01 -22.15 1.40
C GLU A 144 20.81 -21.88 2.31
N SER A 145 20.46 -22.87 3.13
CA SER A 145 19.53 -22.71 4.25
C SER A 145 20.31 -22.30 5.50
N TRP A 146 19.70 -21.49 6.36
CA TRP A 146 20.31 -21.10 7.61
C TRP A 146 19.81 -21.95 8.76
N HIS A 147 20.77 -22.50 9.52
CA HIS A 147 20.49 -23.23 10.75
C HIS A 147 20.89 -22.32 11.93
N ALA A 148 19.89 -22.01 12.76
CA ALA A 148 20.16 -21.24 13.96
C ALA A 148 21.02 -22.04 14.92
N GLU A 149 22.12 -21.46 15.39
CA GLU A 149 22.95 -22.10 16.42
C GLU A 149 22.17 -22.21 17.72
N THR A 150 21.98 -23.46 18.19
CA THR A 150 21.28 -23.75 19.44
C THR A 150 22.19 -23.63 20.67
N ASP A 151 23.50 -23.56 20.46
CA ASP A 151 24.50 -23.55 21.50
C ASP A 151 25.16 -22.17 21.68
N GLY A 152 24.66 -21.40 22.63
CA GLY A 152 25.48 -20.42 23.34
C GLY A 152 25.12 -18.96 23.29
N GLN A 153 24.12 -18.49 22.54
CA GLN A 153 23.68 -17.10 22.62
C GLN A 153 22.20 -17.00 23.03
N ASN A 154 21.87 -17.62 24.16
CA ASN A 154 20.63 -17.34 24.87
C ASN A 154 20.70 -15.96 25.52
N GLU A 155 20.69 -14.88 24.71
CA GLU A 155 20.18 -13.64 25.26
C GLU A 155 18.72 -13.90 25.61
N PRO A 156 18.32 -13.73 26.87
CA PRO A 156 16.93 -13.93 27.26
C PRO A 156 16.06 -12.98 26.44
N ASN A 157 14.99 -13.53 25.83
CA ASN A 157 14.04 -12.83 24.98
C ASN A 157 14.49 -12.57 23.53
N MET A 158 15.38 -13.37 22.97
CA MET A 158 15.72 -13.37 21.54
C MET A 158 15.33 -14.72 20.90
N GLN A 159 14.93 -14.67 19.64
CA GLN A 159 14.65 -15.87 18.84
C GLN A 159 15.17 -15.71 17.42
N PRO A 160 15.53 -16.82 16.73
CA PRO A 160 15.98 -16.77 15.36
C PRO A 160 14.85 -16.31 14.43
N VAL A 161 15.19 -15.52 13.44
CA VAL A 161 14.30 -15.00 12.41
C VAL A 161 15.01 -14.82 11.08
N MET A 162 14.25 -14.74 9.99
CA MET A 162 14.72 -14.38 8.67
C MET A 162 13.99 -13.12 8.20
N GLU A 163 14.69 -12.15 7.64
CA GLU A 163 14.12 -10.95 7.04
C GLU A 163 14.30 -10.93 5.52
N LEU A 164 13.22 -10.59 4.82
CA LEU A 164 13.18 -10.42 3.38
C LEU A 164 12.89 -8.96 3.06
N ASP A 165 13.80 -8.27 2.38
CA ASP A 165 13.47 -7.00 1.75
C ASP A 165 12.90 -7.27 0.37
N VAL A 166 11.70 -6.77 0.12
CA VAL A 166 10.94 -7.09 -1.09
C VAL A 166 10.38 -5.85 -1.77
N ALA A 167 10.24 -5.95 -3.10
CA ALA A 167 9.46 -4.99 -3.88
C ALA A 167 8.22 -5.71 -4.44
N VAL A 168 7.04 -5.09 -4.27
CA VAL A 168 5.76 -5.64 -4.72
C VAL A 168 5.01 -4.61 -5.55
N THR A 169 4.68 -4.96 -6.80
CA THR A 169 3.75 -4.19 -7.65
C THR A 169 2.44 -4.97 -7.78
N CYS A 170 1.34 -4.35 -7.42
CA CYS A 170 0.05 -5.05 -7.30
C CYS A 170 -1.14 -4.16 -7.65
N SER A 171 -2.26 -4.82 -7.97
CA SER A 171 -3.55 -4.16 -8.21
C SER A 171 -4.11 -3.48 -6.94
N ALA A 172 -5.09 -2.61 -7.14
CA ALA A 172 -5.87 -2.05 -6.04
C ALA A 172 -6.51 -3.15 -5.18
N GLY A 173 -6.63 -2.88 -3.88
CA GLY A 173 -7.23 -3.80 -2.92
C GLY A 173 -6.32 -4.90 -2.39
N THR A 174 -5.05 -4.95 -2.82
CA THR A 174 -4.04 -5.87 -2.28
C THR A 174 -3.56 -5.40 -0.90
N TYR A 175 -3.46 -6.34 0.03
CA TYR A 175 -2.93 -6.13 1.39
C TYR A 175 -1.53 -6.74 1.49
N ILE A 176 -0.50 -5.90 1.56
CA ILE A 176 0.90 -6.37 1.64
C ILE A 176 1.16 -7.12 2.94
N ARG A 177 0.49 -6.76 4.05
CA ARG A 177 0.54 -7.49 5.31
C ARG A 177 0.03 -8.93 5.16
N ALA A 178 -1.12 -9.10 4.49
CA ALA A 178 -1.63 -10.44 4.21
C ALA A 178 -0.70 -11.22 3.28
N LEU A 179 -0.04 -10.56 2.32
CA LEU A 179 0.92 -11.21 1.43
C LEU A 179 2.13 -11.75 2.20
N GLY A 180 2.66 -10.96 3.17
CA GLY A 180 3.75 -11.40 4.06
C GLY A 180 3.35 -12.57 4.95
N ARG A 181 2.17 -12.51 5.57
CA ARG A 181 1.59 -13.60 6.36
C ARG A 181 1.42 -14.88 5.55
N ASP A 182 0.82 -14.77 4.36
CA ASP A 182 0.50 -15.91 3.52
C ASP A 182 1.77 -16.56 2.96
N LEU A 183 2.79 -15.77 2.57
CA LEU A 183 4.11 -16.26 2.18
C LEU A 183 4.78 -17.03 3.32
N ALA A 184 4.77 -16.47 4.53
CA ALA A 184 5.32 -17.16 5.70
C ALA A 184 4.61 -18.49 5.96
N SER A 185 3.27 -18.50 5.88
CA SER A 185 2.46 -19.71 6.05
C SER A 185 2.78 -20.80 5.02
N GLU A 186 3.00 -20.42 3.75
CA GLU A 186 3.38 -21.36 2.68
C GLU A 186 4.77 -21.98 2.93
N LEU A 187 5.66 -21.22 3.57
CA LEU A 187 6.97 -21.71 4.01
C LEU A 187 6.94 -22.49 5.33
N GLY A 188 5.74 -22.68 5.94
CA GLY A 188 5.60 -23.37 7.23
C GLY A 188 6.05 -22.53 8.43
N LEU A 189 6.11 -21.20 8.29
CA LEU A 189 6.58 -20.24 9.29
C LEU A 189 5.46 -19.25 9.67
N GLY A 190 5.63 -18.57 10.79
CA GLY A 190 4.92 -17.32 11.08
C GLY A 190 5.58 -16.14 10.36
N GLY A 191 4.80 -15.09 10.06
CA GLY A 191 5.39 -13.90 9.44
C GLY A 191 4.56 -12.64 9.65
N HIS A 192 5.26 -11.49 9.65
CA HIS A 192 4.66 -10.15 9.71
C HIS A 192 5.58 -9.12 9.02
N LEU A 193 5.05 -7.92 8.76
CA LEU A 193 5.86 -6.83 8.20
C LEU A 193 6.54 -6.04 9.33
N THR A 194 7.84 -5.77 9.18
CA THR A 194 8.59 -4.83 10.03
C THR A 194 8.74 -3.45 9.37
N MET A 195 8.59 -3.36 8.05
CA MET A 195 8.60 -2.11 7.30
C MET A 195 7.62 -2.19 6.12
N LEU A 196 6.96 -1.07 5.84
CA LEU A 196 6.11 -0.90 4.66
C LEU A 196 6.23 0.52 4.13
N ARG A 197 6.57 0.65 2.86
CA ARG A 197 6.67 1.94 2.17
C ARG A 197 6.03 1.87 0.80
N ARG A 198 5.01 2.67 0.54
CA ARG A 198 4.44 2.81 -0.80
C ARG A 198 5.23 3.81 -1.61
N ILE A 199 5.87 3.37 -2.67
CA ILE A 199 6.71 4.23 -3.52
C ILE A 199 5.99 4.74 -4.75
N ARG A 200 4.85 4.12 -5.15
CA ARG A 200 4.08 4.49 -6.33
C ARG A 200 2.58 4.19 -6.19
N VAL A 201 1.75 5.06 -6.73
CA VAL A 201 0.29 4.88 -6.96
C VAL A 201 -0.02 5.38 -8.36
N GLY A 202 -0.28 4.49 -9.31
CA GLY A 202 -0.44 4.85 -10.72
C GLY A 202 0.79 5.59 -11.24
N ARG A 203 0.60 6.82 -11.69
CA ARG A 203 1.67 7.69 -12.19
C ARG A 203 2.32 8.56 -11.09
N PHE A 204 1.78 8.54 -9.87
CA PHE A 204 2.36 9.28 -8.73
C PHE A 204 3.46 8.45 -8.07
N SER A 205 4.66 9.00 -7.91
CA SER A 205 5.80 8.33 -7.27
C SER A 205 6.49 9.24 -6.26
N VAL A 206 7.31 8.63 -5.39
CA VAL A 206 8.14 9.38 -4.42
C VAL A 206 9.21 10.25 -5.09
N ASP A 207 9.52 9.99 -6.37
CA ASP A 207 10.58 10.68 -7.13
C ASP A 207 10.06 11.88 -7.94
N MET A 208 8.77 12.20 -7.85
CA MET A 208 8.22 13.36 -8.54
C MET A 208 8.79 14.67 -7.97
N PRO A 209 9.10 15.67 -8.80
CA PRO A 209 9.82 16.87 -8.36
C PRO A 209 9.03 17.75 -7.38
N ASN A 210 7.70 17.57 -7.32
CA ASN A 210 6.81 18.34 -6.46
C ASN A 210 6.32 17.57 -5.22
N VAL A 211 6.98 16.46 -4.89
CA VAL A 211 6.67 15.68 -3.67
C VAL A 211 7.12 16.47 -2.45
N MET A 212 6.20 16.66 -1.52
CA MET A 212 6.50 17.22 -0.21
C MET A 212 6.84 16.11 0.77
N THR A 213 7.80 16.37 1.64
CA THR A 213 8.11 15.47 2.75
C THR A 213 7.28 15.81 3.97
N ALA A 214 7.03 14.79 4.80
CA ALA A 214 6.34 14.91 6.07
C ALA A 214 6.95 13.95 7.08
N HIS A 215 6.93 14.33 8.34
CA HIS A 215 7.29 13.48 9.46
C HIS A 215 6.08 13.22 10.36
N THR A 216 6.21 12.28 11.29
CA THR A 216 5.18 11.98 12.27
C THR A 216 5.49 12.60 13.62
N GLU A 217 4.50 13.25 14.20
CA GLU A 217 4.52 13.75 15.57
C GLU A 217 3.45 13.05 16.42
N ALA A 218 3.81 12.63 17.62
CA ALA A 218 2.85 12.13 18.59
C ALA A 218 2.05 13.29 19.16
N LYS A 219 0.73 13.28 19.00
CA LYS A 219 -0.17 14.31 19.57
C LYS A 219 -1.13 13.67 20.56
N THR A 220 -1.07 14.14 21.81
CA THR A 220 -2.02 13.76 22.85
C THR A 220 -3.19 14.74 22.86
N PHE A 221 -4.41 14.23 22.93
CA PHE A 221 -5.64 15.00 23.02
C PHE A 221 -6.70 14.22 23.80
N THR A 222 -7.63 14.94 24.40
CA THR A 222 -8.78 14.32 25.09
C THR A 222 -9.87 14.01 24.06
N ASN A 223 -10.31 12.77 23.98
CA ASN A 223 -11.39 12.34 23.09
C ASN A 223 -12.77 12.80 23.64
N ARG A 224 -13.84 12.51 22.88
CA ARG A 224 -15.22 12.90 23.26
C ARG A 224 -15.70 12.22 24.56
N GLU A 225 -15.03 11.16 24.99
CA GLU A 225 -15.34 10.38 26.20
C GLU A 225 -14.53 10.86 27.41
N GLY A 226 -13.71 11.92 27.24
CA GLY A 226 -12.87 12.47 28.32
C GLY A 226 -11.57 11.70 28.55
N ILE A 227 -11.20 10.77 27.66
CA ILE A 227 -9.98 9.94 27.78
C ILE A 227 -8.84 10.60 27.01
N GLU A 228 -7.66 10.70 27.64
CA GLU A 228 -6.44 11.09 26.93
C GLU A 228 -6.02 10.00 25.94
N VAL A 229 -5.86 10.39 24.67
CA VAL A 229 -5.43 9.50 23.58
C VAL A 229 -4.26 10.14 22.87
N THR A 230 -3.17 9.40 22.73
CA THR A 230 -2.03 9.80 21.89
C THR A 230 -2.14 9.14 20.52
N ARG A 231 -2.03 9.96 19.47
CA ARG A 231 -2.01 9.48 18.07
C ARG A 231 -0.89 10.14 17.29
N ASN A 232 -0.28 9.37 16.40
CA ASN A 232 0.66 9.92 15.43
C ASN A 232 -0.10 10.78 14.41
N ARG A 233 0.42 11.97 14.16
CA ARG A 233 -0.06 12.93 13.17
C ARG A 233 1.04 13.17 12.15
N ALA A 234 0.72 13.15 10.86
CA ALA A 234 1.63 13.62 9.82
C ALA A 234 1.69 15.16 9.83
N VAL A 235 2.89 15.69 9.80
CA VAL A 235 3.19 17.12 9.72
C VAL A 235 4.06 17.35 8.51
N LEU A 236 3.65 18.27 7.64
CA LEU A 236 4.45 18.64 6.46
C LEU A 236 5.69 19.41 6.92
N ASP A 237 6.85 19.09 6.33
CA ASP A 237 8.12 19.73 6.66
C ASP A 237 8.14 21.19 6.17
N ASP A 238 7.42 21.49 5.07
CA ASP A 238 7.25 22.81 4.49
C ASP A 238 5.76 23.12 4.23
N ALA A 239 4.99 23.28 5.31
CA ALA A 239 3.55 23.52 5.22
C ALA A 239 3.21 24.91 4.64
N GLU A 240 4.09 25.91 4.79
CA GLU A 240 3.86 27.30 4.32
C GLU A 240 3.86 27.38 2.79
N HIS A 241 4.66 26.54 2.11
CA HIS A 241 4.75 26.49 0.65
C HIS A 241 3.98 25.33 0.02
N ALA A 242 3.06 24.70 0.76
CA ALA A 242 2.31 23.54 0.27
C ALA A 242 1.56 23.79 -1.04
N VAL A 243 1.08 25.02 -1.25
CA VAL A 243 0.37 25.39 -2.48
C VAL A 243 1.32 25.48 -3.68
N ASP A 244 2.58 25.88 -3.46
CA ASP A 244 3.58 26.04 -4.53
C ASP A 244 4.01 24.67 -5.09
N HIS A 245 3.90 23.62 -4.29
CA HIS A 245 4.14 22.23 -4.69
C HIS A 245 2.91 21.54 -5.30
N ALA A 246 1.74 22.16 -5.24
CA ALA A 246 0.53 21.57 -5.77
C ALA A 246 0.58 21.49 -7.31
N LEU A 247 0.18 20.32 -7.85
CA LEU A 247 -0.10 20.20 -9.27
C LEU A 247 -1.33 21.06 -9.63
N ASP A 248 -1.30 21.75 -10.75
CA ASP A 248 -2.51 22.33 -11.33
C ASP A 248 -3.51 21.23 -11.70
N LEU A 249 -4.73 21.63 -12.06
CA LEU A 249 -5.82 20.67 -12.28
C LEU A 249 -5.58 19.79 -13.51
N VAL A 250 -4.97 20.33 -14.58
CA VAL A 250 -4.63 19.59 -15.81
C VAL A 250 -3.48 18.63 -15.54
N ALA A 251 -2.41 19.08 -14.86
CA ALA A 251 -1.31 18.21 -14.46
C ALA A 251 -1.78 17.09 -13.51
N SER A 252 -2.68 17.41 -12.58
CA SER A 252 -3.32 16.43 -11.69
C SER A 252 -4.12 15.38 -12.47
N ALA A 253 -4.87 15.80 -13.50
CA ALA A 253 -5.62 14.89 -14.36
C ALA A 253 -4.68 14.02 -15.21
N ALA A 254 -3.61 14.60 -15.79
CA ALA A 254 -2.60 13.88 -16.58
C ALA A 254 -1.86 12.82 -15.74
N ALA A 255 -1.62 13.09 -14.45
CA ALA A 255 -1.07 12.11 -13.53
C ALA A 255 -2.08 11.02 -13.11
N SER A 256 -3.37 11.28 -13.30
CA SER A 256 -4.45 10.37 -12.87
C SER A 256 -4.95 9.46 -14.00
N MET A 257 -5.01 9.94 -15.25
CA MET A 257 -5.60 9.23 -16.39
C MET A 257 -5.08 9.75 -17.73
N ASP A 258 -5.53 9.14 -18.83
CA ASP A 258 -5.22 9.61 -20.17
C ASP A 258 -5.98 10.90 -20.50
N MET A 259 -5.36 11.74 -21.34
CA MET A 259 -5.83 13.07 -21.67
C MET A 259 -6.45 13.12 -23.06
N LEU A 260 -7.60 13.79 -23.20
CA LEU A 260 -8.25 14.05 -24.48
C LEU A 260 -8.21 15.55 -24.77
N PRO A 261 -7.40 16.00 -25.75
CA PRO A 261 -7.46 17.40 -26.19
C PRO A 261 -8.79 17.68 -26.89
N VAL A 262 -9.44 18.79 -26.53
CA VAL A 262 -10.72 19.24 -27.11
C VAL A 262 -10.64 20.70 -27.52
N THR A 263 -11.45 21.09 -28.48
CA THR A 263 -11.62 22.50 -28.90
C THR A 263 -12.47 23.27 -27.91
N GLU A 264 -12.43 24.60 -27.95
CA GLU A 264 -13.28 25.48 -27.13
C GLU A 264 -14.78 25.23 -27.37
N GLN A 265 -15.17 24.88 -28.61
CA GLN A 265 -16.57 24.55 -28.92
C GLN A 265 -16.98 23.24 -28.25
N GLU A 266 -16.14 22.20 -28.31
CA GLU A 266 -16.38 20.91 -27.65
C GLU A 266 -16.35 21.05 -26.13
N ALA A 267 -15.45 21.88 -25.60
CA ALA A 267 -15.41 22.22 -24.17
C ALA A 267 -16.74 22.85 -23.70
N THR A 268 -17.27 23.76 -24.49
CA THR A 268 -18.60 24.35 -24.24
C THR A 268 -19.69 23.29 -24.24
N ASP A 269 -19.71 22.39 -25.22
CA ASP A 269 -20.69 21.31 -25.30
C ASP A 269 -20.59 20.35 -24.09
N LEU A 270 -19.38 19.97 -23.69
CA LEU A 270 -19.14 19.13 -22.51
C LEU A 270 -19.61 19.80 -21.21
N ARG A 271 -19.38 21.12 -21.05
CA ARG A 271 -19.85 21.89 -19.87
C ARG A 271 -21.37 21.91 -19.76
N PHE A 272 -22.08 21.88 -20.90
CA PHE A 272 -23.55 21.76 -20.96
C PHE A 272 -24.04 20.31 -20.89
N GLY A 273 -23.16 19.31 -20.65
CA GLY A 273 -23.53 17.91 -20.59
C GLY A 273 -23.80 17.26 -21.94
N ARG A 274 -23.44 17.94 -23.04
CA ARG A 274 -23.61 17.42 -24.41
C ARG A 274 -22.52 16.45 -24.78
N ARG A 275 -22.78 15.64 -25.79
CA ARG A 275 -21.81 14.70 -26.37
C ARG A 275 -20.95 15.40 -27.41
N ILE A 276 -19.73 14.90 -27.56
CA ILE A 276 -18.79 15.30 -28.62
C ILE A 276 -18.42 14.10 -29.49
N ALA A 277 -17.91 14.37 -30.68
CA ALA A 277 -17.61 13.35 -31.69
C ALA A 277 -16.17 12.82 -31.55
N HIS A 278 -15.91 12.06 -30.47
CA HIS A 278 -14.66 11.34 -30.22
C HIS A 278 -14.94 9.87 -29.90
N ASP A 279 -14.17 8.95 -30.52
CA ASP A 279 -14.25 7.52 -30.22
C ASP A 279 -13.15 7.12 -29.25
N ILE A 280 -13.46 7.14 -27.97
CA ILE A 280 -12.55 6.74 -26.89
C ILE A 280 -12.88 5.33 -26.38
N HIS A 281 -11.89 4.62 -25.83
CA HIS A 281 -12.08 3.27 -25.31
C HIS A 281 -11.99 3.20 -23.78
N THR A 282 -11.36 4.20 -23.17
CA THR A 282 -11.17 4.32 -21.71
C THR A 282 -11.75 5.65 -21.23
N THR A 283 -11.95 5.78 -19.94
CA THR A 283 -12.26 7.07 -19.30
C THR A 283 -11.05 7.99 -19.45
N MET A 284 -11.28 9.23 -19.89
CA MET A 284 -10.24 10.21 -20.17
C MET A 284 -10.57 11.57 -19.54
N ALA A 285 -9.56 12.41 -19.36
CA ALA A 285 -9.73 13.81 -18.95
C ALA A 285 -9.69 14.74 -20.17
N ALA A 286 -10.82 15.36 -20.50
CA ALA A 286 -10.92 16.33 -21.57
C ALA A 286 -10.41 17.69 -21.14
N TYR A 287 -9.50 18.30 -21.91
CA TYR A 287 -8.90 19.57 -21.61
C TYR A 287 -8.68 20.41 -22.87
N VAL A 288 -8.64 21.74 -22.72
CA VAL A 288 -8.31 22.68 -23.79
C VAL A 288 -6.82 22.99 -23.72
N PRO A 289 -6.00 22.58 -24.72
CA PRO A 289 -4.55 22.78 -24.67
C PRO A 289 -4.12 24.24 -24.63
N GLU A 290 -4.84 25.12 -25.34
CA GLU A 290 -4.51 26.56 -25.49
C GLU A 290 -4.64 27.33 -24.18
N THR A 291 -5.60 26.95 -23.34
CA THR A 291 -5.88 27.63 -22.07
C THR A 291 -5.43 26.85 -20.85
N ASN A 292 -4.93 25.60 -21.04
CA ASN A 292 -4.61 24.67 -19.97
C ASN A 292 -5.78 24.47 -19.00
N ASP A 293 -7.00 24.32 -19.53
CA ASP A 293 -8.24 24.23 -18.77
C ASP A 293 -8.80 22.82 -18.80
N LEU A 294 -8.95 22.18 -17.61
CA LEU A 294 -9.62 20.88 -17.47
C LEU A 294 -11.12 21.06 -17.54
N VAL A 295 -11.75 20.45 -18.55
CA VAL A 295 -13.16 20.64 -18.88
C VAL A 295 -14.04 19.58 -18.22
N ALA A 296 -13.71 18.30 -18.41
CA ALA A 296 -14.55 17.20 -17.93
C ALA A 296 -13.75 15.89 -17.86
N ILE A 297 -14.18 14.99 -16.99
CA ILE A 297 -13.91 13.57 -17.18
C ILE A 297 -14.96 13.01 -18.10
N VAL A 298 -14.53 12.27 -19.10
CA VAL A 298 -15.37 11.78 -20.19
C VAL A 298 -15.28 10.27 -20.33
N GLU A 299 -16.38 9.65 -20.76
CA GLU A 299 -16.44 8.23 -21.06
C GLU A 299 -17.15 8.00 -22.41
N ARG A 300 -16.98 6.80 -22.97
CA ARG A 300 -17.64 6.38 -24.19
C ARG A 300 -19.17 6.42 -24.01
N ALA A 301 -19.90 7.07 -24.90
CA ALA A 301 -21.37 7.09 -24.92
C ALA A 301 -21.93 6.00 -25.83
N LYS A 302 -21.59 6.08 -27.11
CA LYS A 302 -21.90 5.11 -28.18
C LYS A 302 -20.78 5.18 -29.21
N ARG A 303 -20.86 4.39 -30.28
CA ARG A 303 -19.82 4.37 -31.32
C ARG A 303 -19.60 5.77 -31.88
N GLY A 304 -18.36 6.25 -31.81
CA GLY A 304 -17.94 7.57 -32.32
C GLY A 304 -18.37 8.75 -31.46
N GLU A 305 -18.96 8.54 -30.27
CA GLU A 305 -19.35 9.62 -29.36
C GLU A 305 -18.83 9.41 -27.95
N THR A 306 -18.59 10.54 -27.29
CA THR A 306 -18.10 10.64 -25.92
C THR A 306 -19.02 11.59 -25.13
N LYS A 307 -19.27 11.29 -23.85
CA LYS A 307 -20.09 12.09 -22.93
C LYS A 307 -19.34 12.46 -21.65
N PRO A 308 -19.64 13.60 -21.03
CA PRO A 308 -19.07 13.94 -19.72
C PRO A 308 -19.73 13.11 -18.61
N VAL A 309 -18.92 12.77 -17.59
CA VAL A 309 -19.36 12.14 -16.32
C VAL A 309 -19.07 13.03 -15.11
N ALA A 310 -18.08 13.91 -15.21
CA ALA A 310 -17.82 14.96 -14.25
C ALA A 310 -17.34 16.21 -14.99
N VAL A 311 -17.91 17.36 -14.70
CA VAL A 311 -17.59 18.64 -15.34
C VAL A 311 -16.85 19.55 -14.36
N PHE A 312 -15.78 20.19 -14.81
CA PHE A 312 -15.00 21.18 -14.07
C PHE A 312 -15.36 22.58 -14.57
N ASN A 313 -15.65 23.49 -13.64
CA ASN A 313 -16.01 24.89 -13.90
C ASN A 313 -15.05 25.79 -13.12
#